data_29afb66a0169341947e2210597a8ac70
#
_entry.id   29afb66a0169341947e2210597a8ac70
#
_cell.length_a   1.000
_cell.length_b   1.000
_cell.length_c   1.000
_cell.angle_alpha   90.00
_cell.angle_beta   90.00
_cell.angle_gamma   90.00
#
_symmetry.space_group_name_H-M   'P 1'
#
loop_
_entity.id
_entity.type
_entity.pdbx_description
1 polymer ?
#
loop_
_entity_poly.entity_id
_entity_poly.type
_entity_poly.pdbx_seq_one_letter_code
_entity_poly.pdbx_strand_id
1 'polypeptide(L)'
;MINKTVAELSAALRSKQVSSTELTRVFLDRINKYKTLNAFITVDPERSLAQARAADARRAQGRGAPLTGVPVAQKDIFCADGWRTTCGSKILSNFVAPYSATTIEKFDAAGAVLLGKTNMDEFAMGSSNETSYYGVVRNPWDTNAVPGGSSGGSIRQPAALTNLTGLKPSYGRVSRYGMVAFASSLDQGGPMARTAEDVALLLNVMAGFDPRDSTAVDAPVPDYTKTLDHDINGLRIGLPREYFGKGLNAEVAKVVEAAIAEYKKLGAQVVEVSLPNSNLAIPCYYVLAPAEASSNLSRFDGVRYGYRAKDYGDLIDMYCRTRAEGFGAEVKRRIMIGTYALSAGYYDAYYLKAQKLRRLIADDFKRAFEACDAIMGPTSPTTAFKLGAKSDDPVAMYLSDIYTISVNLAGLPGMSIPAGFDSAGLPVGLHLIGKYFDEARLLNVAHKYQQATDWHQRMPKGFE
;
A
#
# COMPACT_ATOMS: atom_id res chain seq x y z
N MET A 1 4.89 19.20 -16.07
CA MET A 1 5.50 18.74 -14.79
C MET A 1 4.70 17.61 -14.14
N ILE A 2 3.37 17.70 -14.07
CA ILE A 2 2.52 16.69 -13.39
C ILE A 2 2.55 15.29 -13.98
N ASN A 3 2.96 15.13 -15.25
CA ASN A 3 3.06 13.83 -15.93
C ASN A 3 4.48 13.22 -15.86
N LYS A 4 5.40 13.89 -15.17
CA LYS A 4 6.77 13.39 -15.01
C LYS A 4 6.87 12.35 -13.89
N THR A 5 7.78 11.41 -14.07
CA THR A 5 8.16 10.43 -13.05
C THR A 5 8.97 11.07 -11.93
N VAL A 6 9.15 10.40 -10.80
CA VAL A 6 10.03 10.87 -9.70
C VAL A 6 11.46 11.06 -10.21
N ALA A 7 11.94 10.13 -11.03
CA ALA A 7 13.27 10.21 -11.64
C ALA A 7 13.42 11.47 -12.52
N GLU A 8 12.44 11.73 -13.39
CA GLU A 8 12.41 12.92 -14.25
C GLU A 8 12.29 14.23 -13.45
N LEU A 9 11.46 14.26 -12.40
CA LEU A 9 11.33 15.41 -11.50
C LEU A 9 12.65 15.66 -10.76
N SER A 10 13.30 14.61 -10.27
CA SER A 10 14.63 14.69 -9.65
C SER A 10 15.67 15.29 -10.61
N ALA A 11 15.66 14.85 -11.87
CA ALA A 11 16.55 15.39 -12.90
C ALA A 11 16.25 16.86 -13.21
N ALA A 12 14.97 17.25 -13.34
CA ALA A 12 14.55 18.64 -13.59
C ALA A 12 14.95 19.58 -12.45
N LEU A 13 14.78 19.13 -11.18
CA LEU A 13 15.22 19.87 -10.01
C LEU A 13 16.76 20.03 -9.95
N ARG A 14 17.49 18.98 -10.31
CA ARG A 14 18.98 18.99 -10.33
C ARG A 14 19.51 19.91 -11.41
N SER A 15 18.91 19.92 -12.59
CA SER A 15 19.29 20.80 -13.71
C SER A 15 18.72 22.23 -13.61
N LYS A 16 17.99 22.54 -12.52
CA LYS A 16 17.37 23.83 -12.27
C LYS A 16 16.33 24.25 -13.34
N GLN A 17 15.73 23.28 -14.04
CA GLN A 17 14.61 23.52 -14.97
C GLN A 17 13.34 23.94 -14.22
N VAL A 18 13.24 23.57 -12.96
CA VAL A 18 12.14 23.94 -12.05
C VAL A 18 12.70 24.02 -10.63
N SER A 19 12.17 24.91 -9.80
CA SER A 19 12.43 24.91 -8.37
C SER A 19 11.45 23.96 -7.63
N SER A 20 11.85 23.53 -6.46
CA SER A 20 10.94 22.76 -5.59
C SER A 20 9.69 23.55 -5.20
N THR A 21 9.86 24.87 -4.99
CA THR A 21 8.75 25.76 -4.66
C THR A 21 7.73 25.84 -5.80
N GLU A 22 8.16 25.99 -7.07
CA GLU A 22 7.28 25.99 -8.24
C GLU A 22 6.58 24.65 -8.41
N LEU A 23 7.35 23.55 -8.31
CA LEU A 23 6.82 22.20 -8.44
C LEU A 23 5.77 21.89 -7.36
N THR A 24 6.04 22.29 -6.12
CA THR A 24 5.10 22.09 -5.00
C THR A 24 3.80 22.83 -5.21
N ARG A 25 3.85 24.09 -5.71
CA ARG A 25 2.65 24.85 -6.05
C ARG A 25 1.78 24.14 -7.11
N VAL A 26 2.40 23.66 -8.18
CA VAL A 26 1.70 22.92 -9.24
C VAL A 26 0.94 21.70 -8.68
N PHE A 27 1.56 20.94 -7.76
CA PHE A 27 0.89 19.80 -7.14
C PHE A 27 -0.19 20.20 -6.13
N LEU A 28 0.01 21.26 -5.35
CA LEU A 28 -1.02 21.78 -4.44
C LEU A 28 -2.24 22.30 -5.20
N ASP A 29 -2.02 23.02 -6.29
CA ASP A 29 -3.10 23.50 -7.18
C ASP A 29 -3.87 22.33 -7.79
N ARG A 30 -3.16 21.27 -8.20
CA ARG A 30 -3.78 20.03 -8.69
C ARG A 30 -4.64 19.34 -7.62
N ILE A 31 -4.14 19.23 -6.39
CA ILE A 31 -4.91 18.67 -5.27
C ILE A 31 -6.21 19.47 -5.07
N ASN A 32 -6.13 20.78 -5.08
CA ASN A 32 -7.30 21.64 -4.93
C ASN A 32 -8.26 21.55 -6.14
N LYS A 33 -7.74 21.50 -7.37
CA LYS A 33 -8.54 21.34 -8.59
C LYS A 33 -9.38 20.07 -8.57
N TYR A 34 -8.80 18.95 -8.11
CA TYR A 34 -9.43 17.64 -8.09
C TYR A 34 -9.86 17.16 -6.69
N LYS A 35 -10.17 18.11 -5.80
CA LYS A 35 -10.61 17.80 -4.43
C LYS A 35 -11.84 16.89 -4.35
N THR A 36 -12.65 16.81 -5.41
CA THR A 36 -13.81 15.91 -5.52
C THR A 36 -13.44 14.44 -5.55
N LEU A 37 -12.19 14.08 -5.87
CA LEU A 37 -11.67 12.71 -5.72
C LEU A 37 -11.55 12.30 -4.25
N ASN A 38 -11.52 13.26 -3.32
CA ASN A 38 -11.38 13.05 -1.88
C ASN A 38 -10.12 12.25 -1.50
N ALA A 39 -9.03 12.43 -2.26
CA ALA A 39 -7.80 11.67 -2.09
C ALA A 39 -6.96 12.11 -0.86
N PHE A 40 -7.21 13.28 -0.28
CA PHE A 40 -6.48 13.83 0.86
C PHE A 40 -7.43 14.16 2.03
N ILE A 41 -7.02 13.81 3.25
CA ILE A 41 -7.68 14.21 4.50
C ILE A 41 -7.14 15.55 4.99
N THR A 42 -5.82 15.73 4.92
CA THR A 42 -5.14 16.93 5.40
C THR A 42 -4.13 17.40 4.36
N VAL A 43 -4.23 18.68 4.00
CA VAL A 43 -3.26 19.40 3.17
C VAL A 43 -2.89 20.68 3.91
N ASP A 44 -1.60 20.98 4.00
CA ASP A 44 -1.07 22.20 4.62
C ASP A 44 -0.11 22.88 3.61
N PRO A 45 -0.62 23.81 2.77
CA PRO A 45 0.19 24.45 1.75
C PRO A 45 1.36 25.25 2.30
N GLU A 46 1.21 25.89 3.46
CA GLU A 46 2.28 26.71 4.05
C GLU A 46 3.45 25.85 4.49
N ARG A 47 3.19 24.74 5.17
CA ARG A 47 4.22 23.74 5.55
C ARG A 47 4.90 23.16 4.33
N SER A 48 4.14 22.71 3.35
CA SER A 48 4.69 22.14 2.11
C SER A 48 5.59 23.13 1.38
N LEU A 49 5.18 24.37 1.26
CA LEU A 49 5.98 25.42 0.63
C LEU A 49 7.19 25.82 1.47
N ALA A 50 7.12 25.76 2.79
CA ALA A 50 8.29 25.95 3.67
C ALA A 50 9.34 24.86 3.46
N GLN A 51 8.95 23.59 3.40
CA GLN A 51 9.82 22.47 3.06
C GLN A 51 10.41 22.62 1.64
N ALA A 52 9.62 23.05 0.67
CA ALA A 52 10.07 23.28 -0.70
C ALA A 52 11.16 24.36 -0.78
N ARG A 53 10.97 25.52 -0.10
CA ARG A 53 12.01 26.57 0.00
C ARG A 53 13.29 26.07 0.67
N ALA A 54 13.18 25.25 1.73
CA ALA A 54 14.33 24.65 2.38
C ALA A 54 15.07 23.67 1.43
N ALA A 55 14.33 22.91 0.62
CA ALA A 55 14.91 22.03 -0.39
C ALA A 55 15.64 22.82 -1.50
N ASP A 56 15.06 23.92 -1.97
CA ASP A 56 15.69 24.83 -2.94
C ASP A 56 17.02 25.38 -2.39
N ALA A 57 17.03 25.85 -1.13
CA ALA A 57 18.23 26.33 -0.45
C ALA A 57 19.29 25.24 -0.31
N ARG A 58 18.89 24.00 0.05
CA ARG A 58 19.79 22.84 0.15
C ARG A 58 20.43 22.50 -1.20
N ARG A 59 19.65 22.55 -2.30
CA ARG A 59 20.16 22.35 -3.67
C ARG A 59 21.11 23.47 -4.10
N ALA A 60 20.80 24.73 -3.80
CA ALA A 60 21.66 25.87 -4.10
C ALA A 60 23.05 25.74 -3.43
N GLN A 61 23.11 25.11 -2.26
CA GLN A 61 24.34 24.81 -1.52
C GLN A 61 25.08 23.55 -2.01
N GLY A 62 24.63 22.91 -3.10
CA GLY A 62 25.25 21.68 -3.61
C GLY A 62 24.97 20.42 -2.77
N ARG A 63 24.06 20.48 -1.79
CA ARG A 63 23.74 19.38 -0.85
C ARG A 63 22.46 18.61 -1.25
N GLY A 64 22.04 18.70 -2.51
CA GLY A 64 20.85 18.02 -3.02
C GLY A 64 21.06 16.52 -3.18
N ALA A 65 20.14 15.70 -2.67
CA ALA A 65 20.01 14.26 -2.89
C ALA A 65 18.92 13.98 -3.97
N PRO A 66 18.76 12.75 -4.46
CA PRO A 66 17.75 12.43 -5.49
C PRO A 66 16.33 12.91 -5.16
N LEU A 67 15.85 12.73 -3.94
CA LEU A 67 14.49 13.14 -3.54
C LEU A 67 14.41 14.55 -2.96
N THR A 68 15.51 15.31 -2.86
CA THR A 68 15.46 16.68 -2.34
C THR A 68 14.57 17.56 -3.22
N GLY A 69 13.49 18.08 -2.63
CA GLY A 69 12.51 18.93 -3.31
C GLY A 69 11.43 18.18 -4.13
N VAL A 70 11.46 16.85 -4.13
CA VAL A 70 10.44 16.04 -4.79
C VAL A 70 9.18 16.00 -3.92
N PRO A 71 8.00 16.36 -4.45
CA PRO A 71 6.75 16.26 -3.70
C PRO A 71 6.33 14.81 -3.48
N VAL A 72 5.94 14.48 -2.24
CA VAL A 72 5.43 13.17 -1.84
C VAL A 72 4.14 13.32 -1.03
N ALA A 73 3.24 12.33 -1.12
CA ALA A 73 2.06 12.22 -0.28
C ALA A 73 2.21 11.04 0.67
N GLN A 74 1.75 11.18 1.91
CA GLN A 74 1.85 10.14 2.92
C GLN A 74 0.47 9.66 3.33
N LYS A 75 0.29 8.33 3.39
CA LYS A 75 -0.95 7.75 3.90
C LYS A 75 -1.20 8.19 5.34
N ASP A 76 -2.46 8.51 5.68
CA ASP A 76 -2.84 9.07 6.98
C ASP A 76 -2.75 8.08 8.15
N ILE A 77 -2.02 7.00 7.98
CA ILE A 77 -1.65 6.02 9.02
C ILE A 77 -0.27 6.31 9.63
N PHE A 78 0.58 7.09 8.95
CA PHE A 78 1.92 7.44 9.45
C PHE A 78 1.86 8.74 10.24
N CYS A 79 2.34 8.72 11.49
CA CYS A 79 2.53 9.93 12.28
C CYS A 79 3.55 10.84 11.60
N ALA A 80 3.22 12.12 11.48
CA ALA A 80 4.14 13.17 11.05
C ALA A 80 4.03 14.31 12.06
N ASP A 81 5.13 14.73 12.64
CA ASP A 81 5.17 15.71 13.72
C ASP A 81 4.43 16.99 13.35
N GLY A 82 3.50 17.38 14.23
CA GLY A 82 2.64 18.54 14.04
C GLY A 82 1.58 18.40 12.94
N TRP A 83 1.47 17.25 12.24
CA TRP A 83 0.39 16.98 11.31
C TRP A 83 -0.73 16.19 11.97
N ARG A 84 -1.96 16.53 11.61
CA ARG A 84 -3.11 15.70 11.98
C ARG A 84 -2.98 14.32 11.36
N THR A 85 -3.13 13.25 12.16
CA THR A 85 -3.03 11.86 11.75
C THR A 85 -4.26 11.12 12.27
N THR A 86 -5.20 10.82 11.39
CA THR A 86 -6.54 10.37 11.78
C THR A 86 -6.83 8.91 11.48
N CYS A 87 -6.02 8.25 10.65
CA CYS A 87 -6.29 6.91 10.13
C CYS A 87 -7.65 6.77 9.46
N GLY A 88 -8.20 7.85 8.86
CA GLY A 88 -9.54 7.86 8.26
C GLY A 88 -10.68 7.68 9.29
N SER A 89 -10.44 7.94 10.59
CA SER A 89 -11.36 7.64 11.69
C SER A 89 -11.77 8.89 12.47
N LYS A 90 -13.02 8.90 12.96
CA LYS A 90 -13.50 9.91 13.91
C LYS A 90 -12.75 9.82 15.23
N ILE A 91 -12.36 8.62 15.67
CA ILE A 91 -11.68 8.43 16.98
C ILE A 91 -10.36 9.21 17.07
N LEU A 92 -9.66 9.43 15.95
CA LEU A 92 -8.43 10.20 15.88
C LEU A 92 -8.58 11.54 15.11
N SER A 93 -9.82 12.01 14.88
CA SER A 93 -10.07 13.18 14.04
C SER A 93 -9.42 14.48 14.53
N ASN A 94 -9.13 14.57 15.82
CA ASN A 94 -8.47 15.71 16.49
C ASN A 94 -7.03 15.42 16.92
N PHE A 95 -6.48 14.25 16.54
CA PHE A 95 -5.13 13.88 16.97
C PHE A 95 -4.08 14.53 16.04
N VAL A 96 -3.24 15.37 16.64
CA VAL A 96 -2.04 15.93 16.03
C VAL A 96 -0.84 15.13 16.54
N ALA A 97 -0.09 14.52 15.63
CA ALA A 97 1.02 13.66 16.01
C ALA A 97 2.16 14.47 16.65
N PRO A 98 2.64 14.08 17.85
CA PRO A 98 3.74 14.76 18.54
C PRO A 98 5.13 14.23 18.15
N TYR A 99 5.22 13.37 17.15
CA TYR A 99 6.45 12.76 16.63
C TYR A 99 6.23 12.24 15.22
N SER A 100 7.32 12.00 14.50
CA SER A 100 7.27 11.43 13.16
C SER A 100 7.54 9.93 13.14
N ALA A 101 6.91 9.23 12.21
CA ALA A 101 7.28 7.87 11.86
C ALA A 101 8.67 7.85 11.21
N THR A 102 9.41 6.75 11.37
CA THR A 102 10.75 6.58 10.78
C THR A 102 10.77 6.85 9.27
N THR A 103 9.73 6.42 8.55
CA THR A 103 9.62 6.69 7.12
C THR A 103 9.50 8.19 6.83
N ILE A 104 8.76 8.95 7.65
CA ILE A 104 8.64 10.40 7.53
C ILE A 104 9.99 11.07 7.81
N GLU A 105 10.66 10.70 8.92
CA GLU A 105 12.00 11.23 9.27
C GLU A 105 13.01 11.00 8.13
N LYS A 106 12.98 9.81 7.51
CA LYS A 106 13.87 9.49 6.38
C LYS A 106 13.57 10.33 5.14
N PHE A 107 12.29 10.57 4.81
CA PHE A 107 11.91 11.45 3.71
C PHE A 107 12.29 12.91 3.98
N ASP A 108 12.09 13.40 5.21
CA ASP A 108 12.51 14.75 5.62
C ASP A 108 14.03 14.89 5.53
N ALA A 109 14.80 13.91 6.01
CA ALA A 109 16.26 13.87 5.89
C ALA A 109 16.72 13.86 4.42
N ALA A 110 16.00 13.17 3.53
CA ALA A 110 16.25 13.20 2.09
C ALA A 110 15.85 14.54 1.44
N GLY A 111 15.11 15.39 2.16
CA GLY A 111 14.64 16.70 1.70
C GLY A 111 13.43 16.61 0.77
N ALA A 112 12.66 15.54 0.81
CA ALA A 112 11.39 15.45 0.11
C ALA A 112 10.36 16.42 0.72
N VAL A 113 9.36 16.79 -0.07
CA VAL A 113 8.31 17.74 0.35
C VAL A 113 7.01 17.00 0.60
N LEU A 114 6.50 17.03 1.83
CA LEU A 114 5.21 16.44 2.18
C LEU A 114 4.07 17.34 1.69
N LEU A 115 3.27 16.85 0.73
CA LEU A 115 2.09 17.56 0.20
C LEU A 115 0.87 17.46 1.11
N GLY A 116 0.75 16.36 1.84
CA GLY A 116 -0.40 16.10 2.70
C GLY A 116 -0.57 14.63 3.04
N LYS A 117 -1.63 14.38 3.83
CA LYS A 117 -2.00 13.06 4.35
C LYS A 117 -3.15 12.49 3.51
N THR A 118 -2.90 11.37 2.82
CA THR A 118 -3.89 10.78 1.92
C THR A 118 -4.98 10.04 2.68
N ASN A 119 -6.20 10.08 2.11
CA ASN A 119 -7.36 9.37 2.62
C ASN A 119 -7.17 7.85 2.53
N MET A 120 -7.89 7.12 3.36
CA MET A 120 -7.75 5.68 3.52
C MET A 120 -9.00 5.07 4.16
N ASP A 121 -9.22 3.78 3.97
CA ASP A 121 -10.17 3.05 4.79
C ASP A 121 -9.84 3.21 6.27
N GLU A 122 -10.85 3.31 7.12
CA GLU A 122 -10.70 3.51 8.55
C GLU A 122 -9.78 2.46 9.18
N PHE A 123 -8.68 2.90 9.82
CA PHE A 123 -7.61 2.07 10.38
C PHE A 123 -7.09 0.99 9.43
N ALA A 124 -7.04 1.27 8.13
CA ALA A 124 -6.67 0.32 7.10
C ALA A 124 -7.59 -0.93 7.02
N MET A 125 -8.85 -0.81 7.46
CA MET A 125 -9.86 -1.87 7.47
C MET A 125 -10.90 -1.65 6.37
N GLY A 126 -10.63 -2.21 5.20
CA GLY A 126 -11.48 -2.16 4.01
C GLY A 126 -10.70 -2.63 2.79
N SER A 127 -11.37 -2.79 1.66
CA SER A 127 -10.74 -3.20 0.40
C SER A 127 -11.12 -2.29 -0.77
N SER A 128 -11.72 -1.11 -0.48
CA SER A 128 -12.29 -0.24 -1.50
C SER A 128 -12.08 1.26 -1.27
N ASN A 129 -11.65 1.65 -0.07
CA ASN A 129 -11.56 3.05 0.39
C ASN A 129 -12.93 3.74 0.51
N GLU A 130 -13.93 2.99 1.00
CA GLU A 130 -15.30 3.47 1.23
C GLU A 130 -15.61 3.65 2.72
N THR A 131 -14.77 3.15 3.65
CA THR A 131 -15.03 3.15 5.09
C THR A 131 -14.50 4.37 5.83
N SER A 132 -13.86 5.31 5.14
CA SER A 132 -13.30 6.52 5.75
C SER A 132 -14.38 7.41 6.38
N TYR A 133 -14.12 7.90 7.59
CA TYR A 133 -14.95 8.95 8.23
C TYR A 133 -15.02 10.23 7.39
N TYR A 134 -14.00 10.48 6.57
CA TYR A 134 -13.92 11.68 5.69
C TYR A 134 -14.57 11.46 4.32
N GLY A 135 -15.29 10.36 4.16
CA GLY A 135 -16.00 10.03 2.93
C GLY A 135 -15.18 9.19 1.95
N VAL A 136 -15.87 8.70 0.93
CA VAL A 136 -15.32 7.79 -0.07
C VAL A 136 -14.28 8.46 -0.96
N VAL A 137 -13.25 7.72 -1.34
CA VAL A 137 -12.29 8.13 -2.37
C VAL A 137 -12.74 7.62 -3.73
N ARG A 138 -12.59 8.46 -4.75
CA ARG A 138 -13.01 8.14 -6.11
C ARG A 138 -11.82 7.78 -6.99
N ASN A 139 -12.01 6.81 -7.87
CA ASN A 139 -11.00 6.41 -8.83
C ASN A 139 -10.93 7.42 -9.99
N PRO A 140 -9.76 7.97 -10.36
CA PRO A 140 -9.66 8.92 -11.46
C PRO A 140 -9.93 8.31 -12.85
N TRP A 141 -9.87 6.98 -13.01
CA TRP A 141 -10.23 6.28 -14.25
C TRP A 141 -11.74 6.15 -14.44
N ASP A 142 -12.50 6.08 -13.36
CA ASP A 142 -13.95 6.16 -13.32
C ASP A 142 -14.37 6.67 -11.94
N THR A 143 -14.85 7.91 -11.86
CA THR A 143 -15.20 8.55 -10.59
C THR A 143 -16.39 7.92 -9.85
N ASN A 144 -17.08 6.96 -10.48
CA ASN A 144 -18.10 6.12 -9.86
C ASN A 144 -17.56 4.75 -9.40
N ALA A 145 -16.26 4.51 -9.55
CA ALA A 145 -15.61 3.28 -9.12
C ALA A 145 -14.66 3.51 -7.94
N VAL A 146 -14.33 2.41 -7.27
CA VAL A 146 -13.39 2.39 -6.12
C VAL A 146 -11.95 2.48 -6.59
N PRO A 147 -11.05 3.16 -5.85
CA PRO A 147 -9.61 3.17 -6.16
C PRO A 147 -8.86 1.94 -5.64
N GLY A 148 -9.54 1.08 -4.86
CA GLY A 148 -8.92 0.00 -4.08
C GLY A 148 -8.60 0.42 -2.66
N GLY A 149 -8.41 -0.54 -1.79
CA GLY A 149 -8.33 -0.31 -0.35
C GLY A 149 -7.31 -1.14 0.40
N SER A 150 -7.50 -1.16 1.70
CA SER A 150 -6.45 -1.35 2.68
C SER A 150 -6.27 -2.77 3.21
N SER A 151 -7.28 -3.63 3.22
CA SER A 151 -7.17 -4.96 3.82
C SER A 151 -6.39 -5.92 2.93
N GLY A 152 -5.23 -6.36 3.40
CA GLY A 152 -4.42 -7.36 2.71
C GLY A 152 -3.73 -6.90 1.41
N GLY A 153 -4.19 -5.79 0.79
CA GLY A 153 -3.71 -5.32 -0.50
C GLY A 153 -3.37 -3.83 -0.60
N SER A 154 -3.27 -3.11 0.50
CA SER A 154 -3.19 -1.62 0.63
C SER A 154 -2.28 -0.86 -0.33
N ILE A 155 -1.30 -1.51 -0.93
CA ILE A 155 -0.35 -0.93 -1.88
C ILE A 155 -0.63 -1.48 -3.26
N ARG A 156 -0.72 -2.80 -3.38
CA ARG A 156 -0.77 -3.50 -4.66
C ARG A 156 -2.13 -3.39 -5.35
N GLN A 157 -3.22 -3.59 -4.60
CA GLN A 157 -4.56 -3.48 -5.16
C GLN A 157 -4.88 -2.05 -5.62
N PRO A 158 -4.67 -0.97 -4.82
CA PRO A 158 -4.85 0.38 -5.32
C PRO A 158 -3.93 0.70 -6.51
N ALA A 159 -2.69 0.23 -6.51
CA ALA A 159 -1.80 0.39 -7.66
C ALA A 159 -2.38 -0.26 -8.92
N ALA A 160 -2.90 -1.49 -8.81
CA ALA A 160 -3.55 -2.19 -9.92
C ALA A 160 -4.77 -1.44 -10.47
N LEU A 161 -5.66 -0.97 -9.58
CA LEU A 161 -6.93 -0.34 -9.95
C LEU A 161 -6.79 1.12 -10.40
N THR A 162 -5.61 1.75 -10.19
CA THR A 162 -5.35 3.15 -10.55
C THR A 162 -4.17 3.34 -11.50
N ASN A 163 -3.70 2.25 -12.12
CA ASN A 163 -2.60 2.25 -13.10
C ASN A 163 -1.27 2.77 -12.54
N LEU A 164 -0.94 2.38 -11.32
CA LEU A 164 0.32 2.72 -10.66
C LEU A 164 1.18 1.47 -10.43
N THR A 165 2.45 1.72 -10.17
CA THR A 165 3.41 0.74 -9.69
C THR A 165 3.48 0.82 -8.17
N GLY A 166 3.20 -0.30 -7.48
CA GLY A 166 3.20 -0.32 -6.00
C GLY A 166 3.91 -1.53 -5.45
N LEU A 167 4.88 -1.32 -4.58
CA LEU A 167 5.67 -2.37 -3.95
C LEU A 167 5.36 -2.46 -2.45
N LYS A 168 4.87 -3.62 -2.01
CA LYS A 168 4.89 -4.03 -0.61
C LYS A 168 6.22 -4.77 -0.36
N PRO A 169 7.16 -4.20 0.40
CA PRO A 169 8.42 -4.88 0.69
C PRO A 169 8.23 -6.11 1.58
N SER A 170 9.29 -6.86 1.79
CA SER A 170 9.37 -7.93 2.80
C SER A 170 9.04 -7.38 4.18
N TYR A 171 8.35 -8.19 5.00
CA TYR A 171 8.07 -7.83 6.38
C TYR A 171 9.38 -7.58 7.14
N GLY A 172 9.47 -6.42 7.81
CA GLY A 172 10.68 -6.00 8.51
C GLY A 172 11.73 -5.25 7.66
N ARG A 173 11.50 -5.05 6.35
CA ARG A 173 12.40 -4.23 5.49
C ARG A 173 12.24 -2.73 5.73
N VAL A 174 11.05 -2.28 6.06
CA VAL A 174 10.70 -0.88 6.35
C VAL A 174 10.17 -0.80 7.77
N SER A 175 10.67 0.14 8.56
CA SER A 175 10.26 0.34 9.95
C SER A 175 8.77 0.68 10.06
N ARG A 176 8.11 0.10 11.06
CA ARG A 176 6.74 0.36 11.46
C ARG A 176 6.63 1.39 12.60
N TYR A 177 7.76 1.89 13.12
CA TYR A 177 7.75 2.92 14.16
C TYR A 177 7.01 4.16 13.67
N GLY A 178 6.00 4.60 14.44
CA GLY A 178 5.14 5.73 14.11
C GLY A 178 4.06 5.44 13.06
N MET A 179 3.96 4.21 12.56
CA MET A 179 2.79 3.73 11.83
C MET A 179 1.73 3.27 12.83
N VAL A 180 0.52 3.81 12.75
CA VAL A 180 -0.58 3.40 13.64
C VAL A 180 -0.95 1.96 13.33
N ALA A 181 -0.86 1.09 14.34
CA ALA A 181 -0.99 -0.35 14.15
C ALA A 181 -2.45 -0.77 13.89
N PHE A 182 -2.63 -1.59 12.86
CA PHE A 182 -3.84 -2.38 12.62
C PHE A 182 -3.61 -3.84 13.02
N ALA A 183 -2.81 -4.58 12.24
CA ALA A 183 -2.45 -5.96 12.49
C ALA A 183 -0.92 -6.08 12.51
N SER A 184 -0.34 -6.08 13.70
CA SER A 184 1.10 -5.88 13.92
C SER A 184 1.98 -6.88 13.18
N SER A 185 1.52 -8.12 12.99
CA SER A 185 2.25 -9.15 12.24
C SER A 185 2.10 -9.07 10.73
N LEU A 186 1.30 -8.13 10.23
CA LEU A 186 0.96 -7.97 8.80
C LEU A 186 1.19 -6.54 8.27
N ASP A 187 1.16 -5.54 9.16
CA ASP A 187 1.32 -4.13 8.79
C ASP A 187 2.66 -3.88 8.12
N GLN A 188 2.64 -3.19 6.97
CA GLN A 188 3.82 -2.90 6.18
C GLN A 188 3.67 -1.59 5.41
N GLY A 189 4.67 -0.70 5.52
CA GLY A 189 4.81 0.47 4.65
C GLY A 189 5.49 0.11 3.33
N GLY A 190 5.11 0.79 2.26
CA GLY A 190 5.74 0.61 0.95
C GLY A 190 5.41 1.72 -0.03
N PRO A 191 6.27 1.94 -1.05
CA PRO A 191 6.12 3.02 -2.02
C PRO A 191 5.14 2.67 -3.14
N MET A 192 4.47 3.73 -3.64
CA MET A 192 3.69 3.73 -4.88
C MET A 192 4.12 4.91 -5.74
N ALA A 193 4.33 4.66 -7.03
CA ALA A 193 4.70 5.68 -8.01
C ALA A 193 4.32 5.23 -9.42
N ARG A 194 4.76 5.94 -10.46
CA ARG A 194 4.43 5.57 -11.85
C ARG A 194 5.28 4.41 -12.37
N THR A 195 6.57 4.38 -12.02
CA THR A 195 7.54 3.43 -12.57
C THR A 195 8.23 2.61 -11.49
N ALA A 196 8.83 1.49 -11.88
CA ALA A 196 9.68 0.68 -11.01
C ALA A 196 10.94 1.45 -10.57
N GLU A 197 11.49 2.31 -11.42
CA GLU A 197 12.61 3.20 -11.08
C GLU A 197 12.21 4.19 -9.97
N ASP A 198 11.04 4.81 -10.09
CA ASP A 198 10.53 5.71 -9.04
C ASP A 198 10.36 4.97 -7.71
N VAL A 199 9.80 3.76 -7.75
CA VAL A 199 9.61 2.90 -6.58
C VAL A 199 10.96 2.51 -5.96
N ALA A 200 11.98 2.24 -6.77
CA ALA A 200 13.35 1.97 -6.31
C ALA A 200 13.97 3.19 -5.59
N LEU A 201 13.82 4.39 -6.15
CA LEU A 201 14.28 5.64 -5.53
C LEU A 201 13.63 5.89 -4.17
N LEU A 202 12.31 5.67 -4.07
CA LEU A 202 11.56 5.81 -2.82
C LEU A 202 11.95 4.73 -1.80
N LEU A 203 12.12 3.48 -2.24
CA LEU A 203 12.50 2.38 -1.35
C LEU A 203 13.91 2.54 -0.81
N ASN A 204 14.86 3.09 -1.58
CA ASN A 204 16.20 3.43 -1.11
C ASN A 204 16.17 4.35 0.12
N VAL A 205 15.18 5.22 0.21
CA VAL A 205 15.01 6.11 1.37
C VAL A 205 14.28 5.39 2.52
N MET A 206 13.24 4.60 2.23
CA MET A 206 12.38 4.00 3.25
C MET A 206 13.04 2.82 3.97
N ALA A 207 13.78 1.99 3.23
CA ALA A 207 14.32 0.72 3.72
C ALA A 207 15.40 0.89 4.80
N GLY A 208 15.56 -0.15 5.62
CA GLY A 208 16.65 -0.30 6.59
C GLY A 208 16.19 -0.54 8.02
N PHE A 209 17.13 -1.03 8.82
CA PHE A 209 16.92 -1.34 10.22
C PHE A 209 16.56 -0.10 11.05
N ASP A 210 15.68 -0.29 12.02
CA ASP A 210 15.32 0.71 13.01
C ASP A 210 15.20 0.04 14.38
N PRO A 211 16.05 0.38 15.38
CA PRO A 211 16.01 -0.22 16.70
C PRO A 211 14.72 0.12 17.48
N ARG A 212 13.93 1.11 17.03
CA ARG A 212 12.65 1.47 17.64
C ARG A 212 11.51 0.53 17.21
N ASP A 213 11.71 -0.28 16.18
CA ASP A 213 10.74 -1.28 15.72
C ASP A 213 11.30 -2.68 15.93
N SER A 214 10.75 -3.41 16.90
CA SER A 214 11.16 -4.79 17.23
C SER A 214 10.95 -5.80 16.10
N THR A 215 10.22 -5.41 15.05
CA THR A 215 9.98 -6.25 13.87
C THR A 215 10.89 -5.89 12.69
N ALA A 216 11.65 -4.79 12.79
CA ALA A 216 12.66 -4.43 11.77
C ALA A 216 13.79 -5.46 11.77
N VAL A 217 14.19 -5.89 10.56
CA VAL A 217 15.25 -6.88 10.40
C VAL A 217 16.54 -6.17 10.02
N ASP A 218 17.61 -6.44 10.77
CA ASP A 218 18.95 -5.96 10.44
C ASP A 218 19.53 -6.78 9.30
N ALA A 219 19.19 -6.36 8.08
CA ALA A 219 19.65 -6.99 6.85
C ALA A 219 20.16 -5.91 5.88
N PRO A 220 21.18 -6.21 5.08
CA PRO A 220 21.74 -5.27 4.11
C PRO A 220 20.65 -4.69 3.20
N VAL A 221 20.72 -3.39 2.94
CA VAL A 221 19.87 -2.68 1.99
C VAL A 221 20.69 -2.37 0.76
N PRO A 222 20.42 -3.00 -0.39
CA PRO A 222 21.11 -2.66 -1.62
C PRO A 222 20.63 -1.29 -2.14
N ASP A 223 21.41 -0.69 -3.03
CA ASP A 223 20.90 0.39 -3.86
C ASP A 223 20.02 -0.23 -4.97
N TYR A 224 18.72 -0.13 -4.80
CA TYR A 224 17.74 -0.76 -5.69
C TYR A 224 17.77 -0.19 -7.12
N THR A 225 18.34 0.99 -7.33
CA THR A 225 18.47 1.57 -8.69
C THR A 225 19.56 0.90 -9.52
N LYS A 226 20.56 0.29 -8.88
CA LYS A 226 21.70 -0.33 -9.59
C LYS A 226 21.39 -1.65 -10.28
N THR A 227 20.27 -2.29 -9.91
CA THR A 227 19.91 -3.62 -10.43
C THR A 227 18.82 -3.56 -11.50
N LEU A 228 18.26 -2.38 -11.78
CA LEU A 228 17.09 -2.21 -12.66
C LEU A 228 17.32 -2.74 -14.07
N ASP A 229 18.52 -2.57 -14.60
CA ASP A 229 18.86 -2.93 -15.99
C ASP A 229 19.48 -4.33 -16.15
N HIS A 230 19.56 -5.13 -15.06
CA HIS A 230 20.06 -6.49 -15.17
C HIS A 230 19.25 -7.29 -16.17
N ASP A 231 19.92 -8.16 -16.91
CA ASP A 231 19.28 -9.06 -17.86
C ASP A 231 18.34 -10.03 -17.15
N ILE A 232 17.17 -10.27 -17.75
CA ILE A 232 16.17 -11.23 -17.27
C ILE A 232 16.06 -12.47 -18.16
N ASN A 233 16.96 -12.62 -19.13
CA ASN A 233 17.03 -13.82 -19.96
C ASN A 233 17.26 -15.06 -19.10
N GLY A 234 16.46 -16.10 -19.32
CA GLY A 234 16.48 -17.31 -18.52
C GLY A 234 15.82 -17.23 -17.14
N LEU A 235 15.27 -16.07 -16.75
CA LEU A 235 14.51 -15.92 -15.51
C LEU A 235 13.31 -16.90 -15.48
N ARG A 236 13.20 -17.70 -14.44
CA ARG A 236 12.09 -18.65 -14.27
C ARG A 236 10.92 -17.98 -13.55
N ILE A 237 9.81 -17.84 -14.29
CA ILE A 237 8.55 -17.24 -13.80
C ILE A 237 7.59 -18.36 -13.40
N GLY A 238 7.24 -18.46 -12.12
CA GLY A 238 6.25 -19.39 -11.60
C GLY A 238 4.82 -18.86 -11.81
N LEU A 239 3.96 -19.64 -12.41
CA LEU A 239 2.52 -19.34 -12.52
C LEU A 239 1.74 -20.29 -11.62
N PRO A 240 1.16 -19.81 -10.51
CA PRO A 240 0.31 -20.63 -9.67
C PRO A 240 -0.99 -21.00 -10.41
N ARG A 241 -1.25 -22.29 -10.61
CA ARG A 241 -2.49 -22.73 -11.27
C ARG A 241 -3.75 -22.25 -10.54
N GLU A 242 -3.67 -22.04 -9.22
CA GLU A 242 -4.76 -21.57 -8.39
C GLU A 242 -5.14 -20.10 -8.66
N TYR A 243 -4.26 -19.32 -9.30
CA TYR A 243 -4.52 -17.92 -9.62
C TYR A 243 -5.29 -17.72 -10.92
N PHE A 244 -5.34 -18.74 -11.78
CA PHE A 244 -6.00 -18.70 -13.08
C PHE A 244 -7.29 -19.55 -13.12
N GLY A 245 -7.87 -19.81 -11.94
CA GLY A 245 -9.06 -20.62 -11.78
C GLY A 245 -10.38 -19.84 -11.76
N LYS A 246 -11.40 -20.50 -11.21
CA LYS A 246 -12.76 -19.96 -11.05
C LYS A 246 -12.74 -18.68 -10.21
N GLY A 247 -13.41 -17.62 -10.68
CA GLY A 247 -13.53 -16.32 -10.00
C GLY A 247 -12.64 -15.22 -10.58
N LEU A 248 -11.68 -15.56 -11.43
CA LEU A 248 -10.92 -14.57 -12.19
C LEU A 248 -11.76 -14.08 -13.38
N ASN A 249 -11.89 -12.76 -13.54
CA ASN A 249 -12.52 -12.15 -14.70
C ASN A 249 -11.73 -12.47 -15.98
N ALA A 250 -12.43 -12.84 -17.05
CA ALA A 250 -11.82 -13.28 -18.30
C ALA A 250 -10.99 -12.17 -18.99
N GLU A 251 -11.38 -10.90 -18.89
CA GLU A 251 -10.62 -9.77 -19.44
C GLU A 251 -9.34 -9.53 -18.63
N VAL A 252 -9.41 -9.63 -17.30
CA VAL A 252 -8.22 -9.57 -16.44
C VAL A 252 -7.27 -10.71 -16.76
N ALA A 253 -7.77 -11.95 -16.92
CA ALA A 253 -6.96 -13.10 -17.30
C ALA A 253 -6.23 -12.85 -18.62
N LYS A 254 -6.95 -12.40 -19.65
CA LYS A 254 -6.40 -12.09 -20.98
C LYS A 254 -5.27 -11.05 -20.93
N VAL A 255 -5.45 -9.98 -20.14
CA VAL A 255 -4.41 -8.93 -19.98
C VAL A 255 -3.18 -9.48 -19.27
N VAL A 256 -3.37 -10.27 -18.20
CA VAL A 256 -2.27 -10.89 -17.46
C VAL A 256 -1.52 -11.91 -18.32
N GLU A 257 -2.22 -12.73 -19.10
CA GLU A 257 -1.61 -13.67 -20.05
C GLU A 257 -0.79 -12.96 -21.14
N ALA A 258 -1.29 -11.82 -21.65
CA ALA A 258 -0.54 -10.99 -22.60
C ALA A 258 0.73 -10.41 -21.97
N ALA A 259 0.68 -9.99 -20.72
CA ALA A 259 1.86 -9.51 -20.00
C ALA A 259 2.89 -10.64 -19.76
N ILE A 260 2.45 -11.85 -19.44
CA ILE A 260 3.31 -13.03 -19.32
C ILE A 260 3.95 -13.38 -20.67
N ALA A 261 3.19 -13.26 -21.78
CA ALA A 261 3.73 -13.47 -23.12
C ALA A 261 4.84 -12.45 -23.46
N GLU A 262 4.74 -11.21 -22.98
CA GLU A 262 5.80 -10.21 -23.16
C GLU A 262 7.08 -10.60 -22.41
N TYR A 263 6.98 -11.11 -21.17
CA TYR A 263 8.14 -11.63 -20.46
C TYR A 263 8.82 -12.81 -21.19
N LYS A 264 8.04 -13.69 -21.85
CA LYS A 264 8.62 -14.75 -22.70
C LYS A 264 9.43 -14.17 -23.86
N LYS A 265 8.97 -13.10 -24.51
CA LYS A 265 9.74 -12.40 -25.56
C LYS A 265 11.03 -11.77 -25.02
N LEU A 266 11.01 -11.33 -23.76
CA LEU A 266 12.20 -10.83 -23.05
C LEU A 266 13.14 -11.95 -22.58
N GLY A 267 12.89 -13.21 -22.95
CA GLY A 267 13.73 -14.36 -22.66
C GLY A 267 13.42 -15.11 -21.37
N ALA A 268 12.37 -14.73 -20.65
CA ALA A 268 11.98 -15.45 -19.43
C ALA A 268 11.34 -16.81 -19.73
N GLN A 269 11.55 -17.77 -18.85
CA GLN A 269 10.98 -19.12 -18.89
C GLN A 269 9.79 -19.20 -17.96
N VAL A 270 8.68 -19.76 -18.42
CA VAL A 270 7.47 -19.93 -17.59
C VAL A 270 7.40 -21.37 -17.11
N VAL A 271 7.18 -21.53 -15.80
CA VAL A 271 6.98 -22.82 -15.13
C VAL A 271 5.68 -22.81 -14.34
N GLU A 272 4.95 -23.91 -14.37
CA GLU A 272 3.76 -24.06 -13.54
C GLU A 272 4.19 -24.35 -12.08
N VAL A 273 3.56 -23.69 -11.13
CA VAL A 273 3.75 -23.94 -9.69
C VAL A 273 2.39 -24.08 -9.01
N SER A 274 2.38 -24.58 -7.78
CA SER A 274 1.14 -24.77 -7.01
C SER A 274 1.25 -24.11 -5.64
N LEU A 275 0.17 -23.44 -5.22
CA LEU A 275 -0.04 -22.85 -3.91
C LEU A 275 -1.32 -23.44 -3.29
N PRO A 276 -1.32 -24.75 -2.93
CA PRO A 276 -2.53 -25.49 -2.62
C PRO A 276 -3.31 -24.97 -1.41
N ASN A 277 -2.65 -24.24 -0.49
CA ASN A 277 -3.29 -23.63 0.67
C ASN A 277 -3.74 -22.17 0.44
N SER A 278 -3.67 -21.64 -0.79
CA SER A 278 -4.04 -20.27 -1.09
C SER A 278 -5.51 -19.94 -0.80
N ASN A 279 -6.41 -20.93 -0.93
CA ASN A 279 -7.83 -20.83 -0.57
C ASN A 279 -8.06 -20.62 0.94
N LEU A 280 -7.10 -20.97 1.79
CA LEU A 280 -7.15 -20.75 3.23
C LEU A 280 -6.65 -19.35 3.65
N ALA A 281 -6.11 -18.56 2.72
CA ALA A 281 -5.52 -17.26 3.04
C ALA A 281 -6.56 -16.26 3.59
N ILE A 282 -7.75 -16.18 2.97
CA ILE A 282 -8.82 -15.29 3.42
C ILE A 282 -9.31 -15.66 4.82
N PRO A 283 -9.77 -16.89 5.11
CA PRO A 283 -10.22 -17.24 6.46
C PRO A 283 -9.09 -17.11 7.51
N CYS A 284 -7.85 -17.45 7.17
CA CYS A 284 -6.69 -17.26 8.04
C CYS A 284 -6.49 -15.78 8.39
N TYR A 285 -6.50 -14.90 7.40
CA TYR A 285 -6.34 -13.47 7.58
C TYR A 285 -7.46 -12.86 8.44
N TYR A 286 -8.73 -13.25 8.19
CA TYR A 286 -9.88 -12.71 8.92
C TYR A 286 -10.06 -13.26 10.34
N VAL A 287 -9.20 -14.18 10.75
CA VAL A 287 -9.01 -14.54 12.17
C VAL A 287 -7.84 -13.73 12.75
N LEU A 288 -6.67 -13.74 12.11
CA LEU A 288 -5.46 -13.11 12.64
C LEU A 288 -5.56 -11.58 12.71
N ALA A 289 -5.96 -10.95 11.60
CA ALA A 289 -5.98 -9.48 11.54
C ALA A 289 -7.00 -8.86 12.50
N PRO A 290 -8.27 -9.34 12.62
CA PRO A 290 -9.19 -8.88 13.65
C PRO A 290 -8.70 -9.15 15.08
N ALA A 291 -8.08 -10.30 15.35
CA ALA A 291 -7.52 -10.61 16.66
C ALA A 291 -6.47 -9.59 17.08
N GLU A 292 -5.50 -9.31 16.20
CA GLU A 292 -4.47 -8.30 16.45
C GLU A 292 -5.06 -6.87 16.52
N ALA A 293 -6.04 -6.54 15.66
CA ALA A 293 -6.74 -5.26 15.67
C ALA A 293 -7.48 -5.03 16.99
N SER A 294 -8.17 -6.02 17.54
CA SER A 294 -8.88 -5.89 18.80
C SER A 294 -7.94 -5.49 19.95
N SER A 295 -6.73 -6.04 19.96
CA SER A 295 -5.67 -5.68 20.91
C SER A 295 -5.09 -4.29 20.61
N ASN A 296 -4.70 -4.02 19.36
CA ASN A 296 -4.07 -2.76 18.97
C ASN A 296 -4.98 -1.54 19.17
N LEU A 297 -6.29 -1.68 18.86
CA LEU A 297 -7.25 -0.57 18.96
C LEU A 297 -7.83 -0.38 20.37
N SER A 298 -7.48 -1.23 21.33
CA SER A 298 -7.90 -1.07 22.72
C SER A 298 -7.43 0.24 23.36
N ARG A 299 -6.30 0.79 22.88
CA ARG A 299 -5.70 2.05 23.36
C ARG A 299 -6.48 3.31 23.00
N PHE A 300 -7.42 3.23 22.06
CA PHE A 300 -8.24 4.37 21.64
C PHE A 300 -9.53 4.42 22.46
N ASP A 301 -9.45 5.06 23.62
CA ASP A 301 -10.48 5.12 24.65
C ASP A 301 -10.98 6.56 24.95
N GLY A 302 -10.37 7.57 24.30
CA GLY A 302 -10.70 8.98 24.49
C GLY A 302 -10.18 9.58 25.79
N VAL A 303 -9.30 8.89 26.54
CA VAL A 303 -8.76 9.40 27.82
C VAL A 303 -7.58 10.33 27.60
N ARG A 304 -6.57 9.89 26.86
CA ARG A 304 -5.31 10.64 26.67
C ARG A 304 -5.33 11.54 25.43
N TYR A 305 -5.95 11.06 24.35
CA TYR A 305 -6.01 11.73 23.04
C TYR A 305 -7.18 11.19 22.22
N GLY A 306 -7.49 11.86 21.15
CA GLY A 306 -8.55 11.47 20.23
C GLY A 306 -9.92 12.01 20.64
N TYR A 307 -10.94 11.51 19.94
CA TYR A 307 -12.32 11.84 20.22
C TYR A 307 -12.77 11.26 21.56
N ARG A 308 -13.52 12.04 22.34
CA ARG A 308 -14.22 11.62 23.56
C ARG A 308 -15.70 11.96 23.42
N ALA A 309 -16.58 11.05 23.79
CA ALA A 309 -18.01 11.32 23.89
C ALA A 309 -18.26 12.50 24.84
N LYS A 310 -19.22 13.36 24.49
CA LYS A 310 -19.52 14.56 25.29
C LYS A 310 -20.37 14.27 26.51
N ASP A 311 -21.33 13.35 26.35
CA ASP A 311 -22.31 13.01 27.38
C ASP A 311 -22.10 11.56 27.82
N TYR A 312 -21.81 11.34 29.10
CA TYR A 312 -21.65 10.02 29.69
C TYR A 312 -21.96 10.07 31.19
N GLY A 313 -22.45 8.96 31.75
CA GLY A 313 -22.84 8.86 33.15
C GLY A 313 -21.67 8.57 34.10
N ASP A 314 -20.78 7.66 33.67
CA ASP A 314 -19.60 7.24 34.43
C ASP A 314 -18.43 6.91 33.51
N LEU A 315 -17.32 6.43 34.10
CA LEU A 315 -16.10 6.10 33.35
C LEU A 315 -16.32 4.95 32.34
N ILE A 316 -17.09 3.95 32.71
CA ILE A 316 -17.38 2.81 31.82
C ILE A 316 -18.25 3.26 30.65
N ASP A 317 -19.30 4.05 30.94
CA ASP A 317 -20.15 4.63 29.91
C ASP A 317 -19.36 5.56 28.96
N MET A 318 -18.41 6.33 29.50
CA MET A 318 -17.50 7.14 28.68
C MET A 318 -16.71 6.30 27.68
N TYR A 319 -16.10 5.19 28.11
CA TYR A 319 -15.39 4.28 27.21
C TYR A 319 -16.31 3.69 26.15
N CYS A 320 -17.47 3.18 26.57
CA CYS A 320 -18.45 2.57 25.68
C CYS A 320 -18.92 3.55 24.59
N ARG A 321 -19.38 4.74 25.01
CA ARG A 321 -19.88 5.78 24.08
C ARG A 321 -18.77 6.30 23.16
N THR A 322 -17.61 6.60 23.70
CA THR A 322 -16.46 7.08 22.92
C THR A 322 -16.12 6.11 21.78
N ARG A 323 -16.04 4.83 22.09
CA ARG A 323 -15.71 3.80 21.09
C ARG A 323 -16.88 3.53 20.14
N ALA A 324 -18.11 3.54 20.63
CA ALA A 324 -19.33 3.37 19.82
C ALA A 324 -19.50 4.49 18.78
N GLU A 325 -19.23 5.75 19.19
CA GLU A 325 -19.36 6.93 18.32
C GLU A 325 -18.11 7.19 17.46
N GLY A 326 -16.93 6.81 17.98
CA GLY A 326 -15.63 7.11 17.38
C GLY A 326 -15.23 6.14 16.29
N PHE A 327 -15.62 4.87 16.37
CA PHE A 327 -15.32 3.84 15.36
C PHE A 327 -16.47 3.61 14.41
N GLY A 328 -16.14 3.43 13.13
CA GLY A 328 -17.08 3.02 12.08
C GLY A 328 -17.52 1.54 12.22
N ALA A 329 -18.50 1.17 11.42
CA ALA A 329 -19.14 -0.14 11.51
C ALA A 329 -18.19 -1.31 11.25
N GLU A 330 -17.32 -1.20 10.23
CA GLU A 330 -16.37 -2.26 9.87
C GLU A 330 -15.31 -2.45 10.96
N VAL A 331 -14.78 -1.38 11.52
CA VAL A 331 -13.81 -1.44 12.63
C VAL A 331 -14.44 -2.10 13.86
N LYS A 332 -15.66 -1.72 14.24
CA LYS A 332 -16.39 -2.35 15.35
C LYS A 332 -16.61 -3.84 15.11
N ARG A 333 -17.02 -4.23 13.91
CA ARG A 333 -17.17 -5.65 13.51
C ARG A 333 -15.88 -6.43 13.72
N ARG A 334 -14.75 -5.91 13.24
CA ARG A 334 -13.44 -6.60 13.38
C ARG A 334 -12.96 -6.65 14.82
N ILE A 335 -13.16 -5.60 15.60
CA ILE A 335 -12.85 -5.62 17.04
C ILE A 335 -13.65 -6.73 17.75
N MET A 336 -14.95 -6.87 17.47
CA MET A 336 -15.79 -7.91 18.07
C MET A 336 -15.36 -9.31 17.65
N ILE A 337 -15.10 -9.54 16.36
CA ILE A 337 -14.60 -10.83 15.83
C ILE A 337 -13.26 -11.18 16.50
N GLY A 338 -12.35 -10.21 16.58
CA GLY A 338 -11.03 -10.40 17.17
C GLY A 338 -11.09 -10.72 18.66
N THR A 339 -11.92 -10.00 19.42
CA THR A 339 -12.15 -10.25 20.83
C THR A 339 -12.70 -11.66 21.06
N TYR A 340 -13.65 -12.09 20.23
CA TYR A 340 -14.19 -13.44 20.29
C TYR A 340 -13.10 -14.50 19.99
N ALA A 341 -12.31 -14.32 18.95
CA ALA A 341 -11.26 -15.25 18.55
C ALA A 341 -10.14 -15.39 19.62
N LEU A 342 -9.95 -14.36 20.46
CA LEU A 342 -8.98 -14.37 21.55
C LEU A 342 -9.57 -14.78 22.91
N SER A 343 -10.88 -15.00 23.01
CA SER A 343 -11.54 -15.33 24.28
C SER A 343 -11.23 -16.75 24.74
N ALA A 344 -11.42 -17.00 26.02
CA ALA A 344 -11.19 -18.30 26.64
C ALA A 344 -12.00 -19.41 25.95
N GLY A 345 -11.37 -20.53 25.65
CA GLY A 345 -11.95 -21.66 24.92
C GLY A 345 -11.94 -21.53 23.40
N TYR A 346 -11.72 -20.34 22.83
CA TYR A 346 -11.68 -20.13 21.39
C TYR A 346 -10.28 -19.80 20.84
N TYR A 347 -9.36 -19.35 21.69
CA TYR A 347 -8.00 -18.98 21.32
C TYR A 347 -7.27 -20.10 20.55
N ASP A 348 -7.29 -21.34 21.07
CA ASP A 348 -6.64 -22.48 20.43
C ASP A 348 -7.36 -22.90 19.14
N ALA A 349 -8.70 -22.86 19.16
CA ALA A 349 -9.53 -23.29 18.03
C ALA A 349 -9.45 -22.33 16.83
N TYR A 350 -9.26 -21.04 17.07
CA TYR A 350 -9.23 -20.02 16.03
C TYR A 350 -7.84 -19.42 15.83
N TYR A 351 -7.28 -18.72 16.84
CA TYR A 351 -6.06 -17.95 16.66
C TYR A 351 -4.84 -18.85 16.43
N LEU A 352 -4.60 -19.85 17.30
CA LEU A 352 -3.48 -20.78 17.11
C LEU A 352 -3.63 -21.62 15.85
N LYS A 353 -4.83 -22.04 15.51
CA LYS A 353 -5.09 -22.75 14.26
C LYS A 353 -4.77 -21.88 13.05
N ALA A 354 -5.16 -20.60 13.06
CA ALA A 354 -4.84 -19.65 11.99
C ALA A 354 -3.33 -19.42 11.87
N GLN A 355 -2.58 -19.35 12.99
CA GLN A 355 -1.11 -19.27 12.96
C GLN A 355 -0.48 -20.51 12.30
N LYS A 356 -1.00 -21.70 12.58
CA LYS A 356 -0.54 -22.94 11.92
C LYS A 356 -0.84 -22.93 10.41
N LEU A 357 -2.04 -22.46 10.01
CA LEU A 357 -2.41 -22.31 8.60
C LEU A 357 -1.52 -21.28 7.89
N ARG A 358 -1.21 -20.16 8.56
CA ARG A 358 -0.27 -19.16 8.05
C ARG A 358 1.07 -19.78 7.69
N ARG A 359 1.58 -20.70 8.51
CA ARG A 359 2.83 -21.42 8.24
C ARG A 359 2.72 -22.29 6.99
N LEU A 360 1.61 -23.02 6.80
CA LEU A 360 1.40 -23.86 5.62
C LEU A 360 1.35 -23.01 4.34
N ILE A 361 0.71 -21.83 4.39
CA ILE A 361 0.69 -20.88 3.27
C ILE A 361 2.11 -20.39 2.94
N ALA A 362 2.92 -20.06 3.94
CA ALA A 362 4.31 -19.65 3.72
C ALA A 362 5.17 -20.79 3.14
N ASP A 363 4.94 -22.04 3.58
CA ASP A 363 5.66 -23.21 3.07
C ASP A 363 5.28 -23.54 1.61
N ASP A 364 4.06 -23.20 1.14
CA ASP A 364 3.70 -23.30 -0.29
C ASP A 364 4.60 -22.41 -1.15
N PHE A 365 4.75 -21.13 -0.77
CA PHE A 365 5.64 -20.21 -1.48
C PHE A 365 7.10 -20.69 -1.45
N LYS A 366 7.56 -21.20 -0.31
CA LYS A 366 8.92 -21.73 -0.20
C LYS A 366 9.17 -22.86 -1.21
N ARG A 367 8.23 -23.80 -1.33
CA ARG A 367 8.31 -24.90 -2.33
C ARG A 367 8.23 -24.35 -3.75
N ALA A 368 7.34 -23.43 -4.04
CA ALA A 368 7.22 -22.83 -5.36
C ALA A 368 8.53 -22.15 -5.80
N PHE A 369 9.21 -21.46 -4.89
CA PHE A 369 10.49 -20.80 -5.16
C PHE A 369 11.71 -21.76 -5.31
N GLU A 370 11.55 -23.04 -5.14
CA GLU A 370 12.57 -24.04 -5.55
C GLU A 370 12.58 -24.18 -7.09
N ALA A 371 11.41 -24.02 -7.72
CA ALA A 371 11.25 -24.15 -9.18
C ALA A 371 11.36 -22.84 -9.93
N CYS A 372 11.17 -21.67 -9.28
CA CYS A 372 11.13 -20.37 -9.94
C CYS A 372 11.88 -19.27 -9.17
N ASP A 373 12.12 -18.16 -9.86
CA ASP A 373 12.84 -16.99 -9.33
C ASP A 373 11.91 -15.85 -8.96
N ALA A 374 10.74 -15.77 -9.61
CA ALA A 374 9.64 -14.87 -9.30
C ALA A 374 8.31 -15.57 -9.62
N ILE A 375 7.25 -15.20 -8.91
CA ILE A 375 5.88 -15.69 -9.18
C ILE A 375 5.08 -14.54 -9.78
N MET A 376 4.24 -14.85 -10.77
CA MET A 376 3.36 -13.88 -11.43
C MET A 376 1.91 -14.34 -11.44
N GLY A 377 0.99 -13.36 -11.49
CA GLY A 377 -0.44 -13.58 -11.60
C GLY A 377 -1.22 -12.28 -11.60
N PRO A 378 -2.55 -12.31 -11.55
CA PRO A 378 -3.38 -11.11 -11.40
C PRO A 378 -3.19 -10.50 -10.00
N THR A 379 -3.24 -9.15 -9.91
CA THR A 379 -3.23 -8.47 -8.60
C THR A 379 -4.61 -8.51 -7.94
N SER A 380 -5.66 -8.37 -8.74
CA SER A 380 -7.06 -8.40 -8.29
C SER A 380 -7.87 -9.31 -9.25
N PRO A 381 -8.93 -9.98 -8.76
CA PRO A 381 -9.75 -10.84 -9.64
C PRO A 381 -10.58 -10.06 -10.66
N THR A 382 -10.82 -8.78 -10.43
CA THR A 382 -11.56 -7.87 -11.32
C THR A 382 -10.85 -6.54 -11.43
N THR A 383 -11.21 -5.72 -12.41
CA THR A 383 -10.93 -4.29 -12.44
C THR A 383 -11.72 -3.55 -11.34
N ALA A 384 -11.59 -2.22 -11.25
CA ALA A 384 -12.30 -1.42 -10.27
C ALA A 384 -13.83 -1.61 -10.40
N PHE A 385 -14.48 -1.93 -9.29
CA PHE A 385 -15.94 -2.05 -9.23
C PHE A 385 -16.58 -0.73 -8.80
N LYS A 386 -17.90 -0.59 -9.05
CA LYS A 386 -18.65 0.63 -8.71
C LYS A 386 -18.73 0.84 -7.20
N LEU A 387 -18.73 2.10 -6.78
CA LEU A 387 -18.99 2.48 -5.39
C LEU A 387 -20.31 1.87 -4.91
N GLY A 388 -20.33 1.31 -3.71
CA GLY A 388 -21.47 0.64 -3.09
C GLY A 388 -21.75 -0.78 -3.59
N ALA A 389 -21.11 -1.26 -4.66
CA ALA A 389 -21.46 -2.54 -5.27
C ALA A 389 -21.24 -3.77 -4.37
N LYS A 390 -20.40 -3.66 -3.34
CA LYS A 390 -20.10 -4.75 -2.40
C LYS A 390 -20.39 -4.38 -0.94
N SER A 391 -21.12 -3.30 -0.68
CA SER A 391 -21.36 -2.79 0.69
C SER A 391 -22.13 -3.78 1.55
N ASP A 392 -23.04 -4.54 0.96
CA ASP A 392 -23.94 -5.47 1.66
C ASP A 392 -23.39 -6.92 1.70
N ASP A 393 -22.27 -7.18 1.02
CA ASP A 393 -21.62 -8.50 0.99
C ASP A 393 -20.15 -8.42 1.42
N PRO A 394 -19.87 -8.53 2.72
CA PRO A 394 -18.50 -8.52 3.23
C PRO A 394 -17.62 -9.63 2.64
N VAL A 395 -18.18 -10.79 2.30
CA VAL A 395 -17.42 -11.92 1.73
C VAL A 395 -16.97 -11.58 0.31
N ALA A 396 -17.86 -11.03 -0.52
CA ALA A 396 -17.51 -10.56 -1.87
C ALA A 396 -16.46 -9.43 -1.83
N MET A 397 -16.52 -8.56 -0.82
CA MET A 397 -15.49 -7.55 -0.59
C MET A 397 -14.14 -8.20 -0.26
N TYR A 398 -14.12 -9.17 0.65
CA TYR A 398 -12.90 -9.87 1.09
C TYR A 398 -12.25 -10.69 -0.03
N LEU A 399 -13.03 -11.28 -0.92
CA LEU A 399 -12.54 -12.00 -2.09
C LEU A 399 -11.78 -11.10 -3.08
N SER A 400 -11.95 -9.79 -3.01
CA SER A 400 -11.19 -8.85 -3.84
C SER A 400 -9.68 -8.87 -3.56
N ASP A 401 -9.26 -9.36 -2.38
CA ASP A 401 -7.87 -9.43 -1.93
C ASP A 401 -7.25 -10.83 -2.03
N ILE A 402 -7.93 -11.79 -2.68
CA ILE A 402 -7.55 -13.22 -2.67
C ILE A 402 -6.11 -13.47 -3.12
N TYR A 403 -5.60 -12.70 -4.10
CA TYR A 403 -4.24 -12.87 -4.63
C TYR A 403 -3.16 -12.12 -3.84
N THR A 404 -3.55 -11.18 -2.96
CA THR A 404 -2.60 -10.35 -2.22
C THR A 404 -2.42 -10.80 -0.77
N ILE A 405 -3.45 -11.35 -0.14
CA ILE A 405 -3.45 -11.73 1.28
C ILE A 405 -2.43 -12.83 1.60
N SER A 406 -2.31 -13.87 0.77
CA SER A 406 -1.37 -14.97 0.99
C SER A 406 0.08 -14.50 1.09
N VAL A 407 0.45 -13.51 0.26
CA VAL A 407 1.79 -12.88 0.25
C VAL A 407 2.06 -12.11 1.55
N ASN A 408 1.04 -11.45 2.12
CA ASN A 408 1.16 -10.77 3.42
C ASN A 408 1.33 -11.78 4.56
N LEU A 409 0.53 -12.86 4.56
CA LEU A 409 0.65 -13.94 5.54
C LEU A 409 2.03 -14.60 5.51
N ALA A 410 2.60 -14.76 4.33
CA ALA A 410 3.94 -15.31 4.14
C ALA A 410 5.08 -14.32 4.44
N GLY A 411 4.79 -13.02 4.63
CA GLY A 411 5.78 -11.97 4.87
C GLY A 411 6.64 -11.60 3.66
N LEU A 412 6.29 -12.09 2.47
CA LEU A 412 7.07 -11.93 1.23
C LEU A 412 6.88 -10.56 0.59
N PRO A 413 7.84 -10.06 -0.20
CA PRO A 413 7.65 -8.88 -1.02
C PRO A 413 6.69 -9.18 -2.18
N GLY A 414 5.87 -8.20 -2.53
CA GLY A 414 4.97 -8.29 -3.67
C GLY A 414 4.76 -6.92 -4.31
N MET A 415 4.66 -6.91 -5.63
CA MET A 415 4.56 -5.69 -6.43
C MET A 415 3.43 -5.79 -7.42
N SER A 416 2.68 -4.72 -7.62
CA SER A 416 1.74 -4.58 -8.74
C SER A 416 2.28 -3.58 -9.74
N ILE A 417 2.21 -3.93 -11.01
CA ILE A 417 2.60 -3.05 -12.12
C ILE A 417 1.46 -2.94 -13.14
N PRO A 418 1.31 -1.80 -13.84
CA PRO A 418 0.38 -1.66 -14.95
C PRO A 418 0.62 -2.70 -16.05
N ALA A 419 -0.42 -3.46 -16.42
CA ALA A 419 -0.33 -4.52 -17.43
C ALA A 419 -1.21 -4.29 -18.65
N GLY A 420 -2.20 -3.41 -18.56
CA GLY A 420 -3.15 -3.12 -19.62
C GLY A 420 -4.48 -2.62 -19.07
N PHE A 421 -5.51 -2.71 -19.89
CA PHE A 421 -6.86 -2.23 -19.59
C PHE A 421 -7.90 -3.26 -20.03
N ASP A 422 -9.04 -3.28 -19.35
CA ASP A 422 -10.22 -4.03 -19.79
C ASP A 422 -10.95 -3.28 -20.92
N SER A 423 -12.05 -3.87 -21.41
CA SER A 423 -12.87 -3.27 -22.49
C SER A 423 -13.55 -1.96 -22.10
N ALA A 424 -13.70 -1.70 -20.78
CA ALA A 424 -14.24 -0.45 -20.26
C ALA A 424 -13.16 0.63 -20.07
N GLY A 425 -11.89 0.33 -20.36
CA GLY A 425 -10.76 1.23 -20.15
C GLY A 425 -10.29 1.34 -18.71
N LEU A 426 -10.66 0.38 -17.85
CA LEU A 426 -10.21 0.32 -16.46
C LEU A 426 -8.88 -0.45 -16.35
N PRO A 427 -7.93 0.01 -15.51
CA PRO A 427 -6.63 -0.60 -15.39
C PRO A 427 -6.65 -2.02 -14.85
N VAL A 428 -5.70 -2.83 -15.32
CA VAL A 428 -5.38 -4.18 -14.84
C VAL A 428 -3.93 -4.20 -14.37
N GLY A 429 -3.70 -4.71 -13.16
CA GLY A 429 -2.36 -4.87 -12.59
C GLY A 429 -1.84 -6.30 -12.67
N LEU A 430 -0.59 -6.47 -13.10
CA LEU A 430 0.17 -7.71 -12.95
C LEU A 430 0.82 -7.75 -11.57
N HIS A 431 0.63 -8.85 -10.85
CA HIS A 431 1.24 -9.11 -9.55
C HIS A 431 2.55 -9.87 -9.73
N LEU A 432 3.62 -9.33 -9.15
CA LEU A 432 4.94 -9.94 -9.04
C LEU A 432 5.20 -10.28 -7.58
N ILE A 433 5.63 -11.50 -7.27
CA ILE A 433 5.95 -11.95 -5.91
C ILE A 433 7.38 -12.47 -5.89
N GLY A 434 8.19 -12.00 -4.95
CA GLY A 434 9.61 -12.34 -4.79
C GLY A 434 9.89 -13.18 -3.57
N LYS A 435 11.11 -13.72 -3.51
CA LYS A 435 11.67 -14.33 -2.31
C LYS A 435 11.84 -13.28 -1.21
N TYR A 436 11.91 -13.71 0.02
CA TYR A 436 12.10 -12.82 1.16
C TYR A 436 13.39 -12.00 1.00
N PHE A 437 13.27 -10.68 1.10
CA PHE A 437 14.33 -9.68 0.85
C PHE A 437 14.87 -9.58 -0.60
N ASP A 438 14.14 -10.09 -1.59
CA ASP A 438 14.52 -9.99 -3.02
C ASP A 438 13.72 -8.88 -3.77
N GLU A 439 13.51 -7.73 -3.13
CA GLU A 439 12.86 -6.57 -3.74
C GLU A 439 13.59 -6.08 -4.99
N ALA A 440 14.93 -6.19 -4.99
CA ALA A 440 15.76 -5.77 -6.12
C ALA A 440 15.40 -6.53 -7.41
N ARG A 441 15.16 -7.83 -7.32
CA ARG A 441 14.69 -8.64 -8.45
C ARG A 441 13.32 -8.22 -8.94
N LEU A 442 12.38 -7.97 -8.03
CA LEU A 442 11.03 -7.52 -8.43
C LEU A 442 11.08 -6.19 -9.18
N LEU A 443 11.89 -5.25 -8.68
CA LEU A 443 12.08 -3.95 -9.31
C LEU A 443 12.74 -4.07 -10.68
N ASN A 444 13.76 -4.92 -10.82
CA ASN A 444 14.40 -5.20 -12.10
C ASN A 444 13.40 -5.81 -13.11
N VAL A 445 12.67 -6.86 -12.71
CA VAL A 445 11.68 -7.53 -13.56
C VAL A 445 10.58 -6.56 -14.00
N ALA A 446 10.08 -5.72 -13.09
CA ALA A 446 9.10 -4.69 -13.37
C ALA A 446 9.65 -3.62 -14.34
N HIS A 447 10.88 -3.17 -14.12
CA HIS A 447 11.54 -2.16 -14.95
C HIS A 447 11.73 -2.65 -16.39
N LYS A 448 12.21 -3.89 -16.57
CA LYS A 448 12.37 -4.50 -17.91
C LYS A 448 11.05 -4.58 -18.67
N TYR A 449 9.95 -4.91 -18.01
CA TYR A 449 8.62 -4.89 -18.60
C TYR A 449 8.18 -3.47 -19.00
N GLN A 450 8.44 -2.48 -18.15
CA GLN A 450 8.11 -1.09 -18.42
C GLN A 450 8.96 -0.46 -19.52
N GLN A 451 10.17 -0.98 -19.77
CA GLN A 451 10.97 -0.61 -20.94
C GLN A 451 10.38 -1.19 -22.26
N ALA A 452 9.74 -2.35 -22.18
CA ALA A 452 9.14 -3.03 -23.35
C ALA A 452 7.70 -2.60 -23.65
N THR A 453 7.03 -1.90 -22.70
CA THR A 453 5.61 -1.52 -22.79
C THR A 453 5.38 -0.07 -22.36
N ASP A 454 4.20 0.48 -22.69
CA ASP A 454 3.84 1.87 -22.35
C ASP A 454 2.66 2.00 -21.34
N TRP A 455 2.17 0.89 -20.77
CA TRP A 455 0.99 0.89 -19.92
C TRP A 455 1.08 1.85 -18.74
N HIS A 456 2.24 1.94 -18.11
CA HIS A 456 2.53 2.83 -16.99
C HIS A 456 2.56 4.33 -17.36
N GLN A 457 2.62 4.65 -18.67
CA GLN A 457 2.61 6.04 -19.15
C GLN A 457 1.20 6.58 -19.36
N ARG A 458 0.19 5.69 -19.42
CA ARG A 458 -1.20 6.07 -19.65
C ARG A 458 -1.75 6.84 -18.44
N MET A 459 -2.53 7.87 -18.74
CA MET A 459 -3.16 8.74 -17.75
C MET A 459 -4.69 8.67 -17.86
N PRO A 460 -5.42 8.82 -16.74
CA PRO A 460 -6.87 8.87 -16.79
C PRO A 460 -7.33 10.14 -17.50
N LYS A 461 -8.27 9.98 -18.43
CA LYS A 461 -8.81 11.07 -19.26
C LYS A 461 -9.41 12.17 -18.39
N GLY A 462 -9.02 13.42 -18.66
CA GLY A 462 -9.45 14.60 -17.89
C GLY A 462 -8.61 14.89 -16.64
N PHE A 463 -7.56 14.11 -16.41
CA PHE A 463 -6.62 14.27 -15.29
C PHE A 463 -5.15 14.38 -15.76
N GLU A 464 -4.95 14.65 -17.05
CA GLU A 464 -3.61 14.85 -17.65
C GLU A 464 -2.96 16.17 -17.17
#